data_471eba45d452636f5edba6359397129c
#
_entry.id   471eba45d452636f5edba6359397129c
#
_cell.length_a   1.000
_cell.length_b   1.000
_cell.length_c   1.000
_cell.angle_alpha   90.00
_cell.angle_beta   90.00
_cell.angle_gamma   90.00
#
_symmetry.space_group_name_H-M   'P 1'
#
loop_
_entity.id
_entity.type
_entity.pdbx_description
1 polymer ?
#
loop_
_entity_poly.entity_id
_entity_poly.type
_entity_poly.pdbx_seq_one_letter_code
_entity_poly.pdbx_strand_id
1 'polypeptide(L)'
;MSTLSWRALLSEAWRDCLSGTARVGMLTILATALVGGIICADAFSLRSVSVEAASFRAHLGSVRVLQSQGGIDGASCEALSRIPGVRAGAVRSVESGLSPLALPASSLPLYEVTPGTVSLLGATTADPTGILLPEQVAEDLGTPQGALLPLAHGQAEVAGTYPWDENDGRRPGYAYAALAPVPATGTFDECWYESWPHSDDVDALVRSALVGSDDQNAQVQAMNPTRGTTFDAAGQLRHRPTWWAWIAASAIGAAIGAAATWWRRLEIASALHAGLRTSDTTVIQLCEAVSWVGCAFILTSGICLAILSGAAPGDRSDLMRLVATEGICAASWTLIGVVITSLMIRERQLFAFFKGR
;
A
#
# COMPACT_ATOMS: atom_id res chain seq x y z
N MET A 1 55.03 10.22 -13.80
CA MET A 1 53.58 10.40 -14.07
C MET A 1 52.92 10.79 -12.74
N SER A 2 52.61 12.08 -12.59
CA SER A 2 52.02 12.64 -11.35
C SER A 2 50.54 12.24 -11.29
N THR A 3 50.10 11.71 -10.16
CA THR A 3 48.68 11.52 -9.83
C THR A 3 48.07 12.89 -9.59
N LEU A 4 46.98 13.24 -10.34
CA LEU A 4 46.22 14.44 -10.07
C LEU A 4 45.64 14.41 -8.66
N SER A 5 45.65 15.56 -7.99
CA SER A 5 45.02 15.62 -6.64
C SER A 5 43.50 15.51 -6.78
N TRP A 6 42.83 14.88 -5.79
CA TRP A 6 41.39 14.78 -5.74
C TRP A 6 40.64 16.10 -5.91
N ARG A 7 41.22 17.19 -5.40
CA ARG A 7 40.68 18.56 -5.58
C ARG A 7 40.70 19.01 -7.03
N ALA A 8 41.74 18.65 -7.79
CA ALA A 8 41.82 18.98 -9.21
C ALA A 8 40.79 18.22 -10.04
N LEU A 9 40.61 16.91 -9.77
CA LEU A 9 39.62 16.07 -10.45
C LEU A 9 38.18 16.56 -10.19
N LEU A 10 37.84 16.91 -8.95
CA LEU A 10 36.55 17.48 -8.61
C LEU A 10 36.30 18.85 -9.21
N SER A 11 37.36 19.71 -9.25
CA SER A 11 37.22 21.04 -9.85
C SER A 11 37.02 20.98 -11.37
N GLU A 12 37.59 20.02 -12.04
CA GLU A 12 37.41 19.80 -13.49
C GLU A 12 36.00 19.27 -13.76
N ALA A 13 35.54 18.22 -13.05
CA ALA A 13 34.18 17.74 -13.16
C ALA A 13 33.13 18.84 -12.90
N TRP A 14 33.37 19.69 -11.90
CA TRP A 14 32.48 20.82 -11.60
C TRP A 14 32.45 21.87 -12.74
N ARG A 15 33.60 22.18 -13.32
CA ARG A 15 33.67 23.10 -14.51
C ARG A 15 32.92 22.52 -15.68
N ASP A 16 33.04 21.22 -15.96
CA ASP A 16 32.33 20.55 -17.05
C ASP A 16 30.82 20.58 -16.85
N CYS A 17 30.36 20.43 -15.59
CA CYS A 17 28.96 20.58 -15.25
C CYS A 17 28.45 22.03 -15.48
N LEU A 18 29.23 23.04 -15.08
CA LEU A 18 28.85 24.47 -15.23
C LEU A 18 28.96 24.97 -16.67
N SER A 19 29.95 24.53 -17.44
CA SER A 19 30.15 24.93 -18.86
C SER A 19 29.13 24.30 -19.81
N GLY A 20 28.35 23.28 -19.30
CA GLY A 20 27.38 22.55 -20.12
C GLY A 20 27.99 21.44 -20.97
N THR A 21 29.32 21.23 -20.94
CA THR A 21 29.99 20.12 -21.66
C THR A 21 29.51 18.77 -21.21
N ALA A 22 29.24 18.58 -19.91
CA ALA A 22 28.68 17.36 -19.33
C ALA A 22 27.20 17.14 -19.66
N ARG A 23 26.52 18.12 -20.31
CA ARG A 23 25.09 18.04 -20.68
C ARG A 23 24.16 17.58 -19.54
N VAL A 24 24.47 17.98 -18.31
CA VAL A 24 23.79 17.54 -17.09
C VAL A 24 22.26 17.67 -17.21
N GLY A 25 21.77 18.84 -17.65
CA GLY A 25 20.33 19.09 -17.77
C GLY A 25 19.62 18.13 -18.73
N MET A 26 20.23 17.92 -19.95
CA MET A 26 19.66 17.01 -20.94
C MET A 26 19.63 15.56 -20.45
N LEU A 27 20.74 15.09 -19.83
CA LEU A 27 20.83 13.73 -19.30
C LEU A 27 19.91 13.52 -18.10
N THR A 28 19.75 14.52 -17.24
CA THR A 28 18.77 14.48 -16.13
C THR A 28 17.35 14.32 -16.68
N ILE A 29 16.94 15.14 -17.68
CA ILE A 29 15.60 15.04 -18.28
C ILE A 29 15.41 13.66 -18.92
N LEU A 30 16.39 13.19 -19.69
CA LEU A 30 16.33 11.90 -20.38
C LEU A 30 16.23 10.74 -19.38
N ALA A 31 17.05 10.75 -18.33
CA ALA A 31 17.02 9.71 -17.30
C ALA A 31 15.72 9.75 -16.49
N THR A 32 15.25 10.94 -16.12
CA THR A 32 13.96 11.09 -15.43
C THR A 32 12.79 10.61 -16.29
N ALA A 33 12.79 10.93 -17.58
CA ALA A 33 11.71 10.52 -18.49
C ALA A 33 11.71 9.01 -18.74
N LEU A 34 12.85 8.40 -19.04
CA LEU A 34 12.91 6.99 -19.41
C LEU A 34 13.00 6.07 -18.18
N VAL A 35 13.98 6.27 -17.30
CA VAL A 35 14.16 5.44 -16.12
C VAL A 35 13.11 5.78 -15.07
N GLY A 36 12.96 7.06 -14.76
CA GLY A 36 11.97 7.55 -13.82
C GLY A 36 10.54 7.24 -14.26
N GLY A 37 10.23 7.35 -15.55
CA GLY A 37 8.91 7.00 -16.10
C GLY A 37 8.52 5.54 -15.84
N ILE A 38 9.46 4.61 -16.00
CA ILE A 38 9.23 3.18 -15.71
C ILE A 38 8.99 2.95 -14.21
N ILE A 39 9.82 3.55 -13.36
CA ILE A 39 9.68 3.44 -11.89
C ILE A 39 8.36 4.07 -11.42
N CYS A 40 7.98 5.21 -11.99
CA CYS A 40 6.69 5.86 -11.68
C CYS A 40 5.49 5.01 -12.15
N ALA A 41 5.60 4.33 -13.29
CA ALA A 41 4.56 3.39 -13.74
C ALA A 41 4.41 2.19 -12.79
N ASP A 42 5.51 1.66 -12.26
CA ASP A 42 5.47 0.62 -11.23
C ASP A 42 4.88 1.15 -9.91
N ALA A 43 5.29 2.33 -9.47
CA ALA A 43 4.73 2.99 -8.29
C ALA A 43 3.21 3.20 -8.40
N PHE A 44 2.72 3.57 -9.59
CA PHE A 44 1.29 3.69 -9.86
C PHE A 44 0.57 2.34 -9.79
N SER A 45 1.16 1.28 -10.36
CA SER A 45 0.63 -0.08 -10.29
C SER A 45 0.56 -0.59 -8.84
N LEU A 46 1.61 -0.36 -8.05
CA LEU A 46 1.65 -0.70 -6.63
C LEU A 46 0.58 0.04 -5.82
N ARG A 47 0.42 1.35 -6.09
CA ARG A 47 -0.64 2.15 -5.47
C ARG A 47 -2.03 1.59 -5.81
N SER A 48 -2.29 1.21 -7.08
CA SER A 48 -3.61 0.70 -7.48
C SER A 48 -3.98 -0.57 -6.72
N VAL A 49 -3.04 -1.50 -6.53
CA VAL A 49 -3.26 -2.72 -5.73
C VAL A 49 -3.54 -2.38 -4.27
N SER A 50 -2.77 -1.45 -3.66
CA SER A 50 -2.98 -1.03 -2.28
C SER A 50 -4.35 -0.36 -2.06
N VAL A 51 -4.76 0.52 -2.99
CA VAL A 51 -6.07 1.18 -2.93
C VAL A 51 -7.22 0.17 -3.10
N GLU A 52 -7.07 -0.79 -4.03
CA GLU A 52 -8.06 -1.85 -4.24
C GLU A 52 -8.19 -2.75 -3.00
N ALA A 53 -7.06 -3.15 -2.40
CA ALA A 53 -7.03 -3.90 -1.15
C ALA A 53 -7.72 -3.14 -0.01
N ALA A 54 -7.42 -1.86 0.14
CA ALA A 54 -8.06 -1.00 1.15
C ALA A 54 -9.56 -0.84 0.91
N SER A 55 -9.96 -0.65 -0.35
CA SER A 55 -11.38 -0.59 -0.74
C SER A 55 -12.11 -1.91 -0.45
N PHE A 56 -11.50 -3.06 -0.77
CA PHE A 56 -12.06 -4.37 -0.46
C PHE A 56 -12.34 -4.53 1.04
N ARG A 57 -11.38 -4.12 1.89
CA ARG A 57 -11.53 -4.17 3.35
C ARG A 57 -12.56 -3.16 3.86
N ALA A 58 -12.56 -1.93 3.34
CA ALA A 58 -13.50 -0.87 3.77
C ALA A 58 -14.96 -1.27 3.52
N HIS A 59 -15.23 -2.06 2.46
CA HIS A 59 -16.56 -2.58 2.16
C HIS A 59 -16.83 -3.96 2.80
N LEU A 60 -16.05 -4.36 3.81
CA LEU A 60 -16.17 -5.64 4.52
C LEU A 60 -16.07 -6.89 3.61
N GLY A 61 -15.43 -6.78 2.44
CA GLY A 61 -15.18 -7.92 1.55
C GLY A 61 -14.25 -8.97 2.17
N SER A 62 -13.34 -8.54 3.06
CA SER A 62 -12.43 -9.41 3.82
C SER A 62 -13.08 -10.08 5.04
N VAL A 63 -14.28 -9.64 5.44
CA VAL A 63 -14.99 -10.17 6.60
C VAL A 63 -15.83 -11.37 6.20
N ARG A 64 -15.68 -12.44 6.96
CA ARG A 64 -16.50 -13.65 6.86
C ARG A 64 -17.33 -13.84 8.12
N VAL A 65 -18.43 -14.52 7.98
CA VAL A 65 -19.39 -14.78 9.05
C VAL A 65 -19.63 -16.26 9.16
N LEU A 66 -19.26 -16.85 10.28
CA LEU A 66 -19.71 -18.18 10.68
C LEU A 66 -21.07 -18.03 11.36
N GLN A 67 -22.10 -18.67 10.81
CA GLN A 67 -23.46 -18.64 11.35
C GLN A 67 -23.82 -19.98 12.00
N SER A 68 -24.34 -19.90 13.22
CA SER A 68 -24.96 -21.03 13.96
C SER A 68 -25.81 -20.44 15.08
N GLN A 69 -27.13 -20.46 14.92
CA GLN A 69 -28.05 -19.80 15.83
C GLN A 69 -27.92 -20.35 17.27
N GLY A 70 -27.47 -19.48 18.19
CA GLY A 70 -27.20 -19.85 19.58
C GLY A 70 -26.06 -20.86 19.79
N GLY A 71 -25.36 -21.23 18.70
CA GLY A 71 -24.33 -22.26 18.67
C GLY A 71 -22.89 -21.76 18.69
N ILE A 72 -22.65 -20.48 18.96
CA ILE A 72 -21.29 -19.90 18.95
C ILE A 72 -20.93 -19.44 20.36
N ASP A 73 -19.78 -19.90 20.87
CA ASP A 73 -19.21 -19.37 22.11
C ASP A 73 -18.53 -18.02 21.85
N GLY A 74 -19.08 -16.98 22.51
CA GLY A 74 -18.60 -15.61 22.31
C GLY A 74 -17.12 -15.43 22.71
N ALA A 75 -16.70 -16.08 23.81
CA ALA A 75 -15.32 -15.96 24.26
C ALA A 75 -14.32 -16.61 23.30
N SER A 76 -14.67 -17.76 22.72
CA SER A 76 -13.85 -18.44 21.72
C SER A 76 -13.78 -17.66 20.41
N CYS A 77 -14.89 -17.06 19.95
CA CYS A 77 -14.90 -16.18 18.79
C CYS A 77 -14.00 -14.95 19.00
N GLU A 78 -14.16 -14.24 20.11
CA GLU A 78 -13.34 -13.06 20.44
C GLU A 78 -11.85 -13.42 20.59
N ALA A 79 -11.54 -14.62 21.10
CA ALA A 79 -10.18 -15.09 21.30
C ALA A 79 -9.38 -15.24 19.96
N LEU A 80 -10.05 -15.39 18.82
CA LEU A 80 -9.41 -15.41 17.51
C LEU A 80 -8.64 -14.11 17.23
N SER A 81 -9.08 -12.98 17.80
CA SER A 81 -8.38 -11.68 17.68
C SER A 81 -6.97 -11.66 18.32
N ARG A 82 -6.59 -12.69 19.08
CA ARG A 82 -5.23 -12.86 19.60
C ARG A 82 -4.24 -13.33 18.55
N ILE A 83 -4.74 -13.83 17.42
CA ILE A 83 -3.92 -14.28 16.30
C ILE A 83 -3.49 -13.04 15.50
N PRO A 84 -2.18 -12.84 15.22
CA PRO A 84 -1.72 -11.72 14.42
C PRO A 84 -2.40 -11.69 13.05
N GLY A 85 -2.94 -10.52 12.67
CA GLY A 85 -3.63 -10.33 11.39
C GLY A 85 -5.08 -10.84 11.37
N VAL A 86 -5.61 -11.29 12.51
CA VAL A 86 -7.02 -11.68 12.66
C VAL A 86 -7.76 -10.68 13.54
N ARG A 87 -8.95 -10.28 13.12
CA ARG A 87 -9.93 -9.55 13.93
C ARG A 87 -11.20 -10.40 13.98
N ALA A 88 -11.81 -10.54 15.13
CA ALA A 88 -13.02 -11.34 15.26
C ALA A 88 -13.92 -10.78 16.38
N GLY A 89 -15.22 -11.03 16.26
CA GLY A 89 -16.20 -10.66 17.26
C GLY A 89 -17.53 -11.37 17.01
N ALA A 90 -18.28 -11.55 18.05
CA ALA A 90 -19.55 -12.28 18.01
C ALA A 90 -20.76 -11.34 17.98
N VAL A 91 -21.84 -11.81 17.37
CA VAL A 91 -23.12 -11.11 17.22
C VAL A 91 -24.25 -12.05 17.57
N ARG A 92 -25.24 -11.56 18.33
CA ARG A 92 -26.50 -12.26 18.55
C ARG A 92 -27.70 -11.32 18.39
N SER A 93 -28.79 -11.84 17.85
CA SER A 93 -30.04 -11.11 17.71
C SER A 93 -30.78 -11.06 19.04
N VAL A 94 -31.44 -9.94 19.32
CA VAL A 94 -32.33 -9.78 20.47
C VAL A 94 -33.77 -9.75 19.96
N GLU A 95 -34.64 -10.60 20.48
CA GLU A 95 -36.02 -10.70 20.00
C GLU A 95 -36.79 -9.39 20.16
N SER A 96 -36.51 -8.60 21.19
CA SER A 96 -37.12 -7.30 21.41
C SER A 96 -36.29 -6.19 20.74
N GLY A 97 -36.75 -5.66 19.62
CA GLY A 97 -36.15 -4.48 19.00
C GLY A 97 -36.39 -3.20 19.79
N LEU A 98 -35.71 -2.13 19.42
CA LEU A 98 -35.92 -0.79 19.97
C LEU A 98 -37.05 -0.06 19.24
N SER A 99 -37.95 0.57 19.95
CA SER A 99 -39.06 1.37 19.37
C SER A 99 -38.81 2.85 19.70
N PRO A 100 -38.19 3.62 18.78
CA PRO A 100 -37.99 5.06 18.97
C PRO A 100 -39.34 5.80 19.03
N LEU A 101 -39.48 6.78 19.92
CA LEU A 101 -40.68 7.60 19.99
C LEU A 101 -40.95 8.39 18.70
N ALA A 102 -39.88 8.72 17.94
CA ALA A 102 -39.99 9.38 16.64
C ALA A 102 -40.61 8.47 15.55
N LEU A 103 -40.54 7.13 15.73
CA LEU A 103 -41.01 6.14 14.78
C LEU A 103 -41.84 5.05 15.48
N PRO A 104 -43.03 5.39 16.06
CA PRO A 104 -43.77 4.48 16.92
C PRO A 104 -44.30 3.22 16.22
N ALA A 105 -44.41 3.26 14.88
CA ALA A 105 -44.86 2.12 14.06
C ALA A 105 -43.71 1.24 13.54
N SER A 106 -42.45 1.62 13.81
CA SER A 106 -41.25 0.90 13.32
C SER A 106 -40.38 0.49 14.50
N SER A 107 -39.95 -0.77 14.52
CA SER A 107 -38.99 -1.27 15.49
C SER A 107 -37.63 -1.40 14.82
N LEU A 108 -36.59 -0.84 15.43
CA LEU A 108 -35.19 -1.05 15.02
C LEU A 108 -34.75 -2.41 15.57
N PRO A 109 -34.28 -3.35 14.71
CA PRO A 109 -33.67 -4.58 15.19
C PRO A 109 -32.51 -4.25 16.15
N LEU A 110 -32.40 -5.03 17.22
CA LEU A 110 -31.33 -4.89 18.19
C LEU A 110 -30.44 -6.12 18.12
N TYR A 111 -29.14 -5.91 18.00
CA TYR A 111 -28.13 -6.96 18.11
C TYR A 111 -27.17 -6.65 19.25
N GLU A 112 -26.85 -7.66 20.02
CA GLU A 112 -25.75 -7.60 20.97
C GLU A 112 -24.46 -8.01 20.27
N VAL A 113 -23.42 -7.22 20.44
CA VAL A 113 -22.14 -7.39 19.74
C VAL A 113 -20.98 -7.34 20.71
N THR A 114 -19.96 -8.16 20.48
CA THR A 114 -18.73 -8.08 21.28
C THR A 114 -17.82 -6.95 20.80
N PRO A 115 -16.84 -6.49 21.60
CA PRO A 115 -15.93 -5.40 21.23
C PRO A 115 -15.18 -5.64 19.91
N GLY A 116 -14.86 -6.91 19.58
CA GLY A 116 -14.24 -7.26 18.31
C GLY A 116 -15.11 -6.91 17.10
N THR A 117 -16.43 -7.10 17.19
CA THR A 117 -17.37 -6.71 16.12
C THR A 117 -17.40 -5.19 15.92
N VAL A 118 -17.40 -4.42 17.00
CA VAL A 118 -17.32 -2.95 16.94
C VAL A 118 -16.05 -2.50 16.20
N SER A 119 -14.93 -3.15 16.52
CA SER A 119 -13.65 -2.91 15.83
C SER A 119 -13.68 -3.30 14.34
N LEU A 120 -14.32 -4.42 13.97
CA LEU A 120 -14.48 -4.87 12.59
C LEU A 120 -15.28 -3.87 11.75
N LEU A 121 -16.33 -3.28 12.32
CA LEU A 121 -17.17 -2.30 11.67
C LEU A 121 -16.48 -0.94 11.48
N GLY A 122 -15.37 -0.70 12.19
CA GLY A 122 -14.74 0.62 12.22
C GLY A 122 -15.64 1.67 12.89
N ALA A 123 -16.49 1.23 13.82
CA ALA A 123 -17.41 2.13 14.52
C ALA A 123 -16.65 3.15 15.37
N THR A 124 -17.14 4.39 15.35
CA THR A 124 -16.66 5.45 16.25
C THR A 124 -17.49 5.41 17.53
N THR A 125 -16.87 5.10 18.66
CA THR A 125 -17.55 5.06 19.95
C THR A 125 -16.81 5.90 20.97
N ALA A 126 -17.56 6.69 21.76
CA ALA A 126 -17.02 7.48 22.87
C ALA A 126 -17.09 6.70 24.18
N ASP A 127 -18.05 5.78 24.34
CA ASP A 127 -18.29 5.01 25.55
C ASP A 127 -18.61 3.55 25.18
N PRO A 128 -18.10 2.55 25.91
CA PRO A 128 -18.46 1.15 25.71
C PRO A 128 -19.90 0.83 26.18
N THR A 129 -20.55 1.75 26.90
CA THR A 129 -21.93 1.63 27.35
C THR A 129 -22.86 2.42 26.45
N GLY A 130 -23.96 1.83 26.01
CA GLY A 130 -24.89 2.46 25.09
C GLY A 130 -25.05 1.68 23.78
N ILE A 131 -25.76 2.27 22.83
CA ILE A 131 -26.02 1.65 21.53
C ILE A 131 -25.24 2.33 20.41
N LEU A 132 -24.89 1.57 19.39
CA LEU A 132 -24.34 2.09 18.13
C LEU A 132 -25.46 2.10 17.09
N LEU A 133 -25.56 3.17 16.33
CA LEU A 133 -26.51 3.28 15.22
C LEU A 133 -25.75 3.39 13.88
N PRO A 134 -26.35 2.95 12.78
CA PRO A 134 -25.85 3.31 11.45
C PRO A 134 -25.80 4.83 11.31
N GLU A 135 -24.76 5.37 10.66
CA GLU A 135 -24.61 6.83 10.47
C GLU A 135 -25.88 7.48 9.90
N GLN A 136 -26.46 6.89 8.88
CA GLN A 136 -27.67 7.40 8.24
C GLN A 136 -28.88 7.39 9.19
N VAL A 137 -29.06 6.33 9.99
CA VAL A 137 -30.17 6.25 10.95
C VAL A 137 -30.00 7.28 12.08
N ALA A 138 -28.78 7.52 12.53
CA ALA A 138 -28.48 8.53 13.54
C ALA A 138 -28.77 9.94 13.02
N GLU A 139 -28.44 10.23 11.75
CA GLU A 139 -28.78 11.48 11.06
C GLU A 139 -30.29 11.67 10.91
N ASP A 140 -31.01 10.65 10.41
CA ASP A 140 -32.46 10.67 10.18
C ASP A 140 -33.24 10.87 11.50
N LEU A 141 -32.76 10.28 12.59
CA LEU A 141 -33.38 10.45 13.92
C LEU A 141 -32.92 11.73 14.63
N GLY A 142 -31.94 12.46 14.08
CA GLY A 142 -31.38 13.65 14.72
C GLY A 142 -30.71 13.37 16.06
N THR A 143 -30.14 12.16 16.24
CA THR A 143 -29.51 11.71 17.49
C THR A 143 -27.98 11.57 17.29
N PRO A 144 -27.21 12.64 17.49
CA PRO A 144 -25.76 12.57 17.38
C PRO A 144 -25.18 11.70 18.53
N GLN A 145 -23.92 11.33 18.37
CA GLN A 145 -23.16 10.64 19.41
C GLN A 145 -23.24 11.36 20.77
N GLY A 146 -23.49 10.61 21.84
CA GLY A 146 -23.70 11.13 23.19
C GLY A 146 -25.13 11.60 23.47
N ALA A 147 -26.03 11.58 22.49
CA ALA A 147 -27.43 11.93 22.70
C ALA A 147 -28.22 10.75 23.28
N LEU A 148 -29.30 11.09 23.97
CA LEU A 148 -30.26 10.10 24.45
C LEU A 148 -31.36 9.91 23.38
N LEU A 149 -31.50 8.69 22.88
CA LEU A 149 -32.60 8.27 22.01
C LEU A 149 -33.84 7.96 22.86
N PRO A 150 -34.93 8.73 22.78
CA PRO A 150 -36.16 8.43 23.49
C PRO A 150 -36.84 7.20 22.88
N LEU A 151 -37.15 6.19 23.71
CA LEU A 151 -37.83 4.95 23.32
C LEU A 151 -39.24 4.92 23.94
N ALA A 152 -40.07 4.05 23.39
CA ALA A 152 -41.40 3.78 23.95
C ALA A 152 -41.34 3.31 25.44
N HIS A 153 -40.25 2.65 25.80
CA HIS A 153 -39.98 2.19 27.16
C HIS A 153 -38.54 2.62 27.57
N GLY A 154 -38.43 3.87 28.06
CA GLY A 154 -37.17 4.41 28.56
C GLY A 154 -36.38 5.20 27.52
N GLN A 155 -35.08 5.20 27.64
CA GLN A 155 -34.17 5.88 26.74
C GLN A 155 -32.86 5.10 26.60
N ALA A 156 -32.20 5.20 25.44
CA ALA A 156 -30.90 4.61 25.20
C ALA A 156 -29.89 5.70 24.83
N GLU A 157 -28.69 5.63 25.38
CA GLU A 157 -27.60 6.51 24.97
C GLU A 157 -26.99 6.03 23.65
N VAL A 158 -26.83 6.94 22.70
CA VAL A 158 -26.13 6.67 21.43
C VAL A 158 -24.63 6.83 21.68
N ALA A 159 -23.96 5.72 21.98
CA ALA A 159 -22.53 5.71 22.27
C ALA A 159 -21.66 5.98 21.02
N GLY A 160 -22.19 5.75 19.83
CA GLY A 160 -21.48 6.00 18.60
C GLY A 160 -22.27 5.60 17.36
N THR A 161 -21.57 5.70 16.23
CA THR A 161 -22.13 5.33 14.92
C THR A 161 -21.22 4.36 14.18
N TYR A 162 -21.77 3.65 13.22
CA TYR A 162 -21.01 2.78 12.33
C TYR A 162 -21.42 3.01 10.87
N PRO A 163 -20.45 2.94 9.92
CA PRO A 163 -20.72 3.14 8.51
C PRO A 163 -21.37 1.88 7.91
N TRP A 164 -22.56 2.03 7.34
CA TRP A 164 -23.23 0.96 6.62
C TRP A 164 -23.96 1.50 5.40
N ASP A 165 -23.57 0.99 4.23
CA ASP A 165 -24.25 1.32 2.96
C ASP A 165 -25.00 0.08 2.47
N GLU A 166 -26.32 0.21 2.27
CA GLU A 166 -27.16 -0.88 1.75
C GLU A 166 -26.84 -1.24 0.30
N ASN A 167 -26.33 -0.26 -0.47
CA ASN A 167 -26.13 -0.42 -1.90
C ASN A 167 -24.75 -1.00 -2.26
N ASP A 168 -23.87 -1.22 -1.29
CA ASP A 168 -22.52 -1.72 -1.54
C ASP A 168 -22.42 -3.25 -1.59
N GLY A 169 -23.56 -3.95 -1.43
CA GLY A 169 -23.67 -5.40 -1.51
C GLY A 169 -23.38 -6.15 -0.21
N ARG A 170 -23.26 -5.45 0.92
CA ARG A 170 -23.20 -6.06 2.26
C ARG A 170 -24.47 -6.82 2.57
N ARG A 171 -24.37 -7.78 3.49
CA ARG A 171 -25.54 -8.51 3.98
C ARG A 171 -26.61 -7.53 4.49
N PRO A 172 -27.88 -7.73 4.12
CA PRO A 172 -28.97 -6.90 4.63
C PRO A 172 -29.21 -7.14 6.13
N GLY A 173 -29.90 -6.18 6.76
CA GLY A 173 -30.35 -6.29 8.15
C GLY A 173 -29.61 -5.38 9.13
N TYR A 174 -28.39 -4.97 8.81
CA TYR A 174 -27.60 -4.09 9.71
C TYR A 174 -27.70 -2.61 9.34
N ALA A 175 -28.25 -2.28 8.17
CA ALA A 175 -28.44 -0.89 7.74
C ALA A 175 -29.39 -0.08 8.63
N TYR A 176 -30.32 -0.76 9.30
CA TYR A 176 -31.31 -0.15 10.18
C TYR A 176 -31.33 -0.77 11.57
N ALA A 177 -30.21 -1.34 12.02
CA ALA A 177 -30.12 -2.03 13.30
C ALA A 177 -29.39 -1.21 14.35
N ALA A 178 -29.81 -1.32 15.60
CA ALA A 178 -29.04 -0.87 16.72
C ALA A 178 -28.11 -2.00 17.21
N LEU A 179 -26.85 -1.67 17.54
CA LEU A 179 -25.89 -2.60 18.09
C LEU A 179 -25.59 -2.24 19.54
N ALA A 180 -25.76 -3.18 20.46
CA ALA A 180 -25.43 -2.99 21.86
C ALA A 180 -24.12 -3.73 22.18
N PRO A 181 -23.03 -3.04 22.52
CA PRO A 181 -21.79 -3.68 22.94
C PRO A 181 -22.01 -4.45 24.26
N VAL A 182 -21.62 -5.73 24.27
CA VAL A 182 -21.71 -6.59 25.44
C VAL A 182 -20.42 -7.39 25.63
N PRO A 183 -20.13 -7.88 26.87
CA PRO A 183 -19.03 -8.82 27.07
C PRO A 183 -19.21 -10.10 26.24
N ALA A 184 -18.11 -10.71 25.83
CA ALA A 184 -18.09 -11.95 25.05
C ALA A 184 -18.45 -13.19 25.90
N THR A 185 -19.55 -13.12 26.66
CA THR A 185 -20.00 -14.20 27.57
C THR A 185 -21.28 -14.85 27.06
N GLY A 186 -21.32 -16.18 27.11
CA GLY A 186 -22.48 -16.96 26.66
C GLY A 186 -22.46 -17.24 25.17
N THR A 187 -23.61 -17.63 24.63
CA THR A 187 -23.77 -18.07 23.26
C THR A 187 -24.26 -16.94 22.37
N PHE A 188 -23.81 -16.97 21.10
CA PHE A 188 -24.09 -16.01 20.03
C PHE A 188 -24.59 -16.76 18.79
N ASP A 189 -25.09 -16.00 17.79
CA ASP A 189 -25.64 -16.54 16.56
C ASP A 189 -24.62 -16.50 15.42
N GLU A 190 -23.70 -15.54 15.46
CA GLU A 190 -22.71 -15.30 14.43
C GLU A 190 -21.33 -15.00 15.03
N CYS A 191 -20.29 -15.52 14.38
CA CYS A 191 -18.91 -15.11 14.62
C CYS A 191 -18.39 -14.42 13.34
N TRP A 192 -18.18 -13.10 13.42
CA TRP A 192 -17.59 -12.32 12.36
C TRP A 192 -16.09 -12.32 12.51
N TYR A 193 -15.37 -12.57 11.42
CA TYR A 193 -13.92 -12.57 11.46
C TYR A 193 -13.33 -12.06 10.16
N GLU A 194 -12.20 -11.39 10.27
CA GLU A 194 -11.34 -10.98 9.17
C GLU A 194 -9.97 -11.61 9.38
N SER A 195 -9.43 -12.26 8.36
CA SER A 195 -8.03 -12.66 8.27
C SER A 195 -7.37 -11.89 7.16
N TRP A 196 -6.34 -11.12 7.49
CA TRP A 196 -5.62 -10.34 6.49
C TRP A 196 -4.09 -10.53 6.58
N PRO A 197 -3.43 -11.07 5.54
CA PRO A 197 -4.03 -11.66 4.33
C PRO A 197 -4.91 -12.89 4.65
N HIS A 198 -5.81 -13.24 3.70
CA HIS A 198 -6.70 -14.37 3.87
C HIS A 198 -5.92 -15.68 4.12
N SER A 199 -6.39 -16.48 5.05
CA SER A 199 -5.81 -17.77 5.43
C SER A 199 -6.91 -18.82 5.65
N ASP A 200 -6.80 -19.92 4.91
CA ASP A 200 -7.70 -21.07 5.06
C ASP A 200 -7.58 -21.73 6.45
N ASP A 201 -6.42 -21.61 7.10
CA ASP A 201 -6.21 -22.11 8.47
C ASP A 201 -7.09 -21.38 9.48
N VAL A 202 -7.31 -20.08 9.27
CA VAL A 202 -8.22 -19.28 10.12
C VAL A 202 -9.66 -19.70 9.88
N ASP A 203 -10.05 -19.99 8.63
CA ASP A 203 -11.39 -20.51 8.32
C ASP A 203 -11.68 -21.87 8.97
N ALA A 204 -10.66 -22.71 9.09
CA ALA A 204 -10.76 -23.96 9.83
C ALA A 204 -10.84 -23.72 11.35
N LEU A 205 -10.04 -22.77 11.86
CA LEU A 205 -9.96 -22.50 13.29
C LEU A 205 -11.23 -21.83 13.84
N VAL A 206 -11.92 -21.00 13.05
CA VAL A 206 -13.15 -20.33 13.49
C VAL A 206 -14.24 -21.33 13.90
N ARG A 207 -14.23 -22.54 13.33
CA ARG A 207 -15.15 -23.62 13.72
C ARG A 207 -14.95 -24.11 15.17
N SER A 208 -13.79 -23.84 15.78
CA SER A 208 -13.55 -24.13 17.20
C SER A 208 -14.39 -23.25 18.15
N ALA A 209 -15.01 -22.18 17.64
CA ALA A 209 -15.96 -21.36 18.40
C ALA A 209 -17.38 -21.97 18.48
N LEU A 210 -17.65 -23.07 17.75
CA LEU A 210 -18.92 -23.76 17.82
C LEU A 210 -19.08 -24.50 19.15
N VAL A 211 -20.29 -24.41 19.72
CA VAL A 211 -20.67 -25.12 20.95
C VAL A 211 -21.34 -26.45 20.58
N GLY A 212 -20.75 -27.56 20.99
CA GLY A 212 -21.34 -28.88 20.75
C GLY A 212 -21.08 -29.46 19.37
N SER A 213 -21.91 -30.41 18.91
CA SER A 213 -21.77 -31.13 17.65
C SER A 213 -22.52 -30.47 16.47
N ASP A 214 -22.83 -29.19 16.57
CA ASP A 214 -23.69 -28.46 15.60
C ASP A 214 -22.98 -28.06 14.31
N ASP A 215 -21.85 -28.73 14.00
CA ASP A 215 -21.02 -28.48 12.82
C ASP A 215 -21.76 -28.66 11.47
N GLN A 216 -22.86 -29.45 11.48
CA GLN A 216 -23.62 -29.73 10.25
C GLN A 216 -24.50 -28.56 9.78
N ASN A 217 -24.89 -27.64 10.66
CA ASN A 217 -25.72 -26.48 10.35
C ASN A 217 -24.90 -25.17 10.24
N ALA A 218 -23.63 -25.20 10.64
CA ALA A 218 -22.77 -24.05 10.63
C ALA A 218 -22.32 -23.70 9.19
N GLN A 219 -22.61 -22.48 8.75
CA GLN A 219 -22.25 -21.99 7.41
C GLN A 219 -21.31 -20.80 7.51
N VAL A 220 -20.26 -20.82 6.69
CA VAL A 220 -19.38 -19.66 6.51
C VAL A 220 -19.79 -18.90 5.26
N GLN A 221 -20.08 -17.64 5.39
CA GLN A 221 -20.51 -16.76 4.31
C GLN A 221 -19.65 -15.49 4.30
N ALA A 222 -19.47 -14.88 3.10
CA ALA A 222 -18.86 -13.57 3.02
C ALA A 222 -19.83 -12.50 3.51
N MET A 223 -19.32 -11.48 4.22
CA MET A 223 -20.12 -10.33 4.63
C MET A 223 -20.56 -9.50 3.43
N ASN A 224 -19.69 -9.37 2.43
CA ASN A 224 -19.99 -8.70 1.17
C ASN A 224 -19.65 -9.60 -0.03
N PRO A 225 -20.57 -10.42 -0.51
CA PRO A 225 -20.31 -11.36 -1.59
C PRO A 225 -20.13 -10.68 -2.96
N THR A 226 -20.59 -9.43 -3.15
CA THR A 226 -20.48 -8.72 -4.43
C THR A 226 -19.06 -8.35 -4.81
N ARG A 227 -18.16 -8.28 -3.83
CA ARG A 227 -16.73 -7.98 -3.99
C ARG A 227 -15.86 -9.22 -4.18
N GLY A 228 -16.46 -10.41 -4.27
CA GLY A 228 -15.74 -11.68 -4.26
C GLY A 228 -15.52 -12.21 -2.84
N THR A 229 -14.97 -13.42 -2.76
CA THR A 229 -14.77 -14.11 -1.47
C THR A 229 -13.37 -13.94 -0.90
N THR A 230 -12.39 -13.61 -1.74
CA THR A 230 -10.97 -13.43 -1.37
C THR A 230 -10.31 -12.37 -2.22
N PHE A 231 -9.35 -11.67 -1.64
CA PHE A 231 -8.48 -10.73 -2.35
C PHE A 231 -7.02 -11.23 -2.24
N ASP A 232 -6.45 -11.67 -3.36
CA ASP A 232 -5.04 -12.09 -3.40
C ASP A 232 -4.11 -10.93 -3.74
N ALA A 233 -3.81 -10.10 -2.75
CA ALA A 233 -2.87 -9.00 -2.89
C ALA A 233 -1.46 -9.48 -3.31
N ALA A 234 -1.01 -10.62 -2.76
CA ALA A 234 0.31 -11.16 -3.06
C ALA A 234 0.42 -11.66 -4.50
N GLY A 235 -0.64 -12.30 -5.02
CA GLY A 235 -0.72 -12.71 -6.42
C GLY A 235 -0.76 -11.50 -7.36
N GLN A 236 -1.58 -10.50 -7.07
CA GLN A 236 -1.66 -9.28 -7.87
C GLN A 236 -0.31 -8.53 -7.91
N LEU A 237 0.39 -8.43 -6.78
CA LEU A 237 1.73 -7.84 -6.72
C LEU A 237 2.77 -8.64 -7.52
N ARG A 238 2.71 -9.97 -7.50
CA ARG A 238 3.64 -10.83 -8.27
C ARG A 238 3.37 -10.81 -9.77
N HIS A 239 2.09 -10.76 -10.18
CA HIS A 239 1.67 -10.80 -11.58
C HIS A 239 1.36 -9.41 -12.16
N ARG A 240 1.73 -8.32 -11.45
CA ARG A 240 1.52 -6.97 -11.96
C ARG A 240 2.22 -6.77 -13.31
N PRO A 241 1.68 -5.97 -14.23
CA PRO A 241 2.28 -5.75 -15.55
C PRO A 241 3.69 -5.17 -15.48
N THR A 242 4.04 -4.53 -14.38
CA THR A 242 5.29 -3.81 -14.14
C THR A 242 6.30 -4.60 -13.29
N TRP A 243 6.08 -5.89 -13.02
CA TRP A 243 6.98 -6.71 -12.19
C TRP A 243 8.45 -6.71 -12.68
N TRP A 244 8.67 -6.48 -13.96
CA TRP A 244 9.98 -6.40 -14.62
C TRP A 244 10.57 -4.97 -14.65
N ALA A 245 9.87 -3.96 -14.10
CA ALA A 245 10.24 -2.55 -14.17
C ALA A 245 11.66 -2.29 -13.65
N TRP A 246 12.07 -2.91 -12.55
CA TRP A 246 13.40 -2.77 -11.99
C TRP A 246 14.51 -3.25 -12.95
N ILE A 247 14.26 -4.33 -13.73
CA ILE A 247 15.20 -4.84 -14.75
C ILE A 247 15.31 -3.84 -15.90
N ALA A 248 14.17 -3.39 -16.41
CA ALA A 248 14.14 -2.45 -17.53
C ALA A 248 14.76 -1.10 -17.17
N ALA A 249 14.40 -0.55 -16.00
CA ALA A 249 14.97 0.70 -15.51
C ALA A 249 16.49 0.60 -15.37
N SER A 250 17.00 -0.52 -14.83
CA SER A 250 18.42 -0.78 -14.69
C SER A 250 19.14 -0.91 -16.04
N ALA A 251 18.56 -1.64 -17.00
CA ALA A 251 19.14 -1.83 -18.33
C ALA A 251 19.17 -0.51 -19.12
N ILE A 252 18.07 0.26 -19.09
CA ILE A 252 17.99 1.57 -19.74
C ILE A 252 18.94 2.56 -19.06
N GLY A 253 19.02 2.56 -17.74
CA GLY A 253 19.98 3.36 -16.99
C GLY A 253 21.41 3.07 -17.42
N ALA A 254 21.82 1.79 -17.48
CA ALA A 254 23.14 1.38 -17.95
C ALA A 254 23.40 1.84 -19.39
N ALA A 255 22.40 1.72 -20.28
CA ALA A 255 22.51 2.19 -21.67
C ALA A 255 22.69 3.72 -21.76
N ILE A 256 21.95 4.50 -20.96
CA ILE A 256 22.10 5.95 -20.89
C ILE A 256 23.51 6.31 -20.39
N GLY A 257 23.98 5.68 -19.32
CA GLY A 257 25.33 5.91 -18.80
C GLY A 257 26.42 5.58 -19.81
N ALA A 258 26.27 4.44 -20.49
CA ALA A 258 27.18 4.06 -21.58
C ALA A 258 27.15 5.05 -22.76
N ALA A 259 25.97 5.44 -23.22
CA ALA A 259 25.80 6.39 -24.32
C ALA A 259 26.35 7.77 -23.97
N ALA A 260 26.08 8.28 -22.78
CA ALA A 260 26.60 9.58 -22.32
C ALA A 260 28.13 9.63 -22.36
N THR A 261 28.78 8.56 -21.89
CA THR A 261 30.26 8.44 -21.94
C THR A 261 30.76 8.24 -23.35
N TRP A 262 30.06 7.43 -24.17
CA TRP A 262 30.44 7.19 -25.57
C TRP A 262 30.37 8.45 -26.43
N TRP A 263 29.42 9.33 -26.20
CA TRP A 263 29.36 10.61 -26.93
C TRP A 263 30.58 11.51 -26.67
N ARG A 264 31.26 11.33 -25.52
CA ARG A 264 32.47 12.09 -25.16
C ARG A 264 33.76 11.30 -25.46
N ARG A 265 33.69 10.20 -26.22
CA ARG A 265 34.85 9.35 -26.52
C ARG A 265 36.08 10.06 -27.10
N LEU A 266 35.87 11.12 -27.90
CA LEU A 266 36.97 11.90 -28.46
C LEU A 266 37.66 12.74 -27.37
N GLU A 267 36.92 13.35 -26.49
CA GLU A 267 37.46 14.14 -25.37
C GLU A 267 38.27 13.23 -24.45
N ILE A 268 37.71 12.08 -24.08
CA ILE A 268 38.38 11.09 -23.24
C ILE A 268 39.66 10.56 -23.91
N ALA A 269 39.61 10.21 -25.21
CA ALA A 269 40.78 9.71 -25.95
C ALA A 269 41.85 10.76 -26.07
N SER A 270 41.49 12.04 -26.29
CA SER A 270 42.46 13.16 -26.35
C SER A 270 43.12 13.44 -24.98
N ALA A 271 42.36 13.34 -23.89
CA ALA A 271 42.88 13.48 -22.54
C ALA A 271 43.87 12.37 -22.20
N LEU A 272 43.58 11.13 -22.60
CA LEU A 272 44.52 9.99 -22.46
C LEU A 272 45.82 10.22 -23.29
N HIS A 273 45.69 10.75 -24.51
CA HIS A 273 46.85 11.10 -25.34
C HIS A 273 47.69 12.22 -24.76
N ALA A 274 47.09 13.16 -24.04
CA ALA A 274 47.77 14.20 -23.28
C ALA A 274 48.46 13.72 -21.99
N GLY A 275 48.35 12.39 -21.67
CA GLY A 275 49.04 11.75 -20.57
C GLY A 275 48.23 11.59 -19.30
N LEU A 276 46.90 11.84 -19.30
CA LEU A 276 46.04 11.46 -18.17
C LEU A 276 45.95 9.96 -18.06
N ARG A 277 45.76 9.46 -16.81
CA ARG A 277 45.52 8.04 -16.57
C ARG A 277 44.05 7.71 -16.82
N THR A 278 43.80 6.48 -17.26
CA THR A 278 42.42 5.98 -17.43
C THR A 278 41.62 6.07 -16.12
N SER A 279 42.26 5.87 -14.98
CA SER A 279 41.63 6.06 -13.66
C SER A 279 41.14 7.48 -13.43
N ASP A 280 41.93 8.47 -13.82
CA ASP A 280 41.61 9.88 -13.57
C ASP A 280 40.46 10.34 -14.45
N THR A 281 40.47 9.94 -15.75
CA THR A 281 39.35 10.21 -16.67
C THR A 281 38.06 9.49 -16.22
N THR A 282 38.13 8.24 -15.73
CA THR A 282 36.97 7.51 -15.20
C THR A 282 36.40 8.20 -13.99
N VAL A 283 37.20 8.70 -13.06
CA VAL A 283 36.75 9.44 -11.90
C VAL A 283 36.03 10.74 -12.27
N ILE A 284 36.57 11.50 -13.24
CA ILE A 284 35.93 12.73 -13.74
C ILE A 284 34.55 12.39 -14.29
N GLN A 285 34.45 11.38 -15.18
CA GLN A 285 33.18 10.94 -15.78
C GLN A 285 32.19 10.46 -14.74
N LEU A 286 32.66 9.77 -13.71
CA LEU A 286 31.84 9.28 -12.60
C LEU A 286 31.29 10.45 -11.75
N CYS A 287 32.11 11.46 -11.42
CA CYS A 287 31.65 12.64 -10.69
C CYS A 287 30.59 13.43 -11.46
N GLU A 288 30.77 13.60 -12.77
CA GLU A 288 29.76 14.20 -13.63
C GLU A 288 28.48 13.38 -13.68
N ALA A 289 28.59 12.05 -13.82
CA ALA A 289 27.45 11.14 -13.85
C ALA A 289 26.65 11.17 -12.53
N VAL A 290 27.33 11.19 -11.38
CA VAL A 290 26.66 11.32 -10.07
C VAL A 290 25.82 12.59 -9.99
N SER A 291 26.22 13.68 -10.63
CA SER A 291 25.46 14.93 -10.60
C SER A 291 24.10 14.80 -11.30
N TRP A 292 24.07 14.31 -12.56
CA TRP A 292 22.80 14.19 -13.31
C TRP A 292 21.97 12.96 -12.87
N VAL A 293 22.61 11.85 -12.46
CA VAL A 293 21.91 10.69 -11.89
C VAL A 293 21.26 11.07 -10.56
N GLY A 294 21.99 11.82 -9.71
CA GLY A 294 21.46 12.31 -8.44
C GLY A 294 20.25 13.23 -8.62
N CYS A 295 20.34 14.18 -9.56
CA CYS A 295 19.20 15.04 -9.90
C CYS A 295 18.00 14.24 -10.42
N ALA A 296 18.23 13.28 -11.34
CA ALA A 296 17.17 12.43 -11.87
C ALA A 296 16.55 11.55 -10.77
N PHE A 297 17.36 11.00 -9.87
CA PHE A 297 16.90 10.22 -8.72
C PHE A 297 16.02 11.04 -7.77
N ILE A 298 16.42 12.27 -7.45
CA ILE A 298 15.65 13.17 -6.58
C ILE A 298 14.30 13.52 -7.23
N LEU A 299 14.30 13.89 -8.52
CA LEU A 299 13.07 14.20 -9.25
C LEU A 299 12.13 13.01 -9.32
N THR A 300 12.64 11.83 -9.69
CA THR A 300 11.85 10.58 -9.71
C THR A 300 11.28 10.24 -8.35
N SER A 301 12.11 10.33 -7.29
CA SER A 301 11.68 10.08 -5.92
C SER A 301 10.56 11.02 -5.49
N GLY A 302 10.65 12.32 -5.84
CA GLY A 302 9.60 13.29 -5.56
C GLY A 302 8.27 12.94 -6.25
N ILE A 303 8.32 12.53 -7.52
CA ILE A 303 7.13 12.09 -8.27
C ILE A 303 6.53 10.82 -7.65
N CYS A 304 7.35 9.82 -7.34
CA CYS A 304 6.90 8.58 -6.71
C CYS A 304 6.28 8.83 -5.33
N LEU A 305 6.86 9.76 -4.54
CA LEU A 305 6.28 10.16 -3.26
C LEU A 305 4.88 10.75 -3.43
N ALA A 306 4.70 11.62 -4.44
CA ALA A 306 3.39 12.19 -4.77
C ALA A 306 2.39 11.09 -5.22
N ILE A 307 2.83 10.13 -6.05
CA ILE A 307 1.98 9.00 -6.46
C ILE A 307 1.57 8.17 -5.24
N LEU A 308 2.53 7.74 -4.42
CA LEU A 308 2.30 6.86 -3.27
C LEU A 308 1.61 7.55 -2.09
N SER A 309 1.52 8.89 -2.07
CA SER A 309 0.72 9.60 -1.06
C SER A 309 -0.75 9.20 -1.08
N GLY A 310 -1.26 8.74 -2.22
CA GLY A 310 -2.62 8.21 -2.36
C GLY A 310 -2.77 6.72 -2.08
N ALA A 311 -1.72 6.00 -1.67
CA ALA A 311 -1.81 4.62 -1.22
C ALA A 311 -2.38 4.53 0.22
N ALA A 312 -2.85 3.34 0.61
CA ALA A 312 -3.32 3.09 1.97
C ALA A 312 -2.22 3.43 3.01
N PRO A 313 -2.56 4.10 4.12
CA PRO A 313 -1.56 4.58 5.09
C PRO A 313 -0.65 3.48 5.63
N GLY A 314 -1.20 2.27 5.86
CA GLY A 314 -0.44 1.12 6.37
C GLY A 314 0.61 0.59 5.40
N ASP A 315 0.37 0.66 4.08
CA ASP A 315 1.25 0.08 3.06
C ASP A 315 2.30 1.08 2.56
N ARG A 316 2.06 2.39 2.79
CA ARG A 316 2.84 3.47 2.19
C ARG A 316 4.34 3.35 2.41
N SER A 317 4.76 3.01 3.63
CA SER A 317 6.18 2.89 3.97
C SER A 317 6.87 1.76 3.22
N ASP A 318 6.21 0.63 3.05
CA ASP A 318 6.78 -0.55 2.42
C ASP A 318 6.83 -0.38 0.89
N LEU A 319 5.80 0.24 0.32
CA LEU A 319 5.79 0.61 -1.10
C LEU A 319 6.88 1.64 -1.42
N MET A 320 7.11 2.64 -0.55
CA MET A 320 8.21 3.59 -0.72
C MET A 320 9.57 2.92 -0.67
N ARG A 321 9.79 1.98 0.24
CA ARG A 321 11.05 1.20 0.30
C ARG A 321 11.28 0.41 -0.98
N LEU A 322 10.24 -0.25 -1.50
CA LEU A 322 10.34 -1.04 -2.73
C LEU A 322 10.73 -0.15 -3.91
N VAL A 323 10.04 0.96 -4.14
CA VAL A 323 10.35 1.91 -5.21
C VAL A 323 11.72 2.57 -5.04
N ALA A 324 12.14 2.88 -3.81
CA ALA A 324 13.46 3.41 -3.52
C ALA A 324 14.56 2.40 -3.88
N THR A 325 14.37 1.11 -3.59
CA THR A 325 15.33 0.06 -3.97
C THR A 325 15.46 -0.07 -5.48
N GLU A 326 14.35 0.03 -6.24
CA GLU A 326 14.39 0.05 -7.71
C GLU A 326 15.18 1.25 -8.25
N GLY A 327 14.94 2.43 -7.68
CA GLY A 327 15.66 3.65 -8.05
C GLY A 327 17.17 3.56 -7.78
N ILE A 328 17.56 3.00 -6.62
CA ILE A 328 18.96 2.77 -6.27
C ILE A 328 19.60 1.76 -7.22
N CYS A 329 18.92 0.65 -7.55
CA CYS A 329 19.41 -0.32 -8.52
C CYS A 329 19.62 0.34 -9.89
N ALA A 330 18.67 1.09 -10.41
CA ALA A 330 18.78 1.76 -11.71
C ALA A 330 19.92 2.79 -11.71
N ALA A 331 20.07 3.60 -10.66
CA ALA A 331 21.18 4.53 -10.50
C ALA A 331 22.53 3.80 -10.49
N SER A 332 22.65 2.70 -9.75
CA SER A 332 23.87 1.90 -9.69
C SER A 332 24.26 1.34 -11.05
N TRP A 333 23.31 0.76 -11.79
CA TRP A 333 23.56 0.24 -13.13
C TRP A 333 23.91 1.35 -14.13
N THR A 334 23.34 2.54 -13.98
CA THR A 334 23.73 3.72 -14.79
C THR A 334 25.19 4.07 -14.57
N LEU A 335 25.66 4.14 -13.33
CA LEU A 335 27.06 4.42 -13.01
C LEU A 335 27.99 3.29 -13.48
N ILE A 336 27.56 2.03 -13.36
CA ILE A 336 28.29 0.88 -13.92
C ILE A 336 28.47 1.04 -15.45
N GLY A 337 27.42 1.45 -16.17
CA GLY A 337 27.47 1.71 -17.60
C GLY A 337 28.51 2.78 -17.96
N VAL A 338 28.57 3.85 -17.17
CA VAL A 338 29.60 4.91 -17.32
C VAL A 338 31.01 4.34 -17.13
N VAL A 339 31.23 3.59 -16.04
CA VAL A 339 32.55 3.02 -15.71
C VAL A 339 33.02 2.05 -16.79
N ILE A 340 32.17 1.09 -17.18
CA ILE A 340 32.53 0.10 -18.19
C ILE A 340 32.89 0.79 -19.51
N THR A 341 32.08 1.76 -19.95
CA THR A 341 32.34 2.45 -21.23
C THR A 341 33.58 3.30 -21.16
N SER A 342 33.85 4.00 -20.04
CA SER A 342 35.06 4.76 -19.80
C SER A 342 36.32 3.89 -19.91
N LEU A 343 36.29 2.68 -19.31
CA LEU A 343 37.40 1.73 -19.35
C LEU A 343 37.61 1.09 -20.75
N MET A 344 36.59 1.07 -21.62
CA MET A 344 36.68 0.55 -22.98
C MET A 344 37.34 1.54 -23.95
N ILE A 345 37.31 2.85 -23.64
CA ILE A 345 37.91 3.88 -24.49
C ILE A 345 39.43 3.88 -24.31
N ARG A 346 40.19 3.73 -25.42
CA ARG A 346 41.65 3.61 -25.40
C ARG A 346 42.27 4.68 -26.30
N GLU A 347 43.43 5.18 -25.92
CA GLU A 347 44.20 6.17 -26.67
C GLU A 347 44.38 5.77 -28.17
N ARG A 348 44.66 4.48 -28.42
CA ARG A 348 44.87 3.95 -29.81
C ARG A 348 43.67 4.13 -30.73
N GLN A 349 42.48 4.39 -30.21
CA GLN A 349 41.24 4.58 -30.97
C GLN A 349 41.05 6.03 -31.42
N LEU A 350 41.89 6.97 -30.98
CA LEU A 350 41.78 8.39 -31.31
C LEU A 350 41.71 8.62 -32.83
N PHE A 351 42.65 8.05 -33.59
CA PHE A 351 42.68 8.18 -35.08
C PHE A 351 41.47 7.54 -35.76
N ALA A 352 40.98 6.41 -35.24
CA ALA A 352 39.79 5.76 -35.77
C ALA A 352 38.54 6.61 -35.54
N PHE A 353 38.44 7.28 -34.42
CA PHE A 353 37.32 8.17 -34.07
C PHE A 353 37.30 9.46 -34.90
N PHE A 354 38.50 9.95 -35.35
CA PHE A 354 38.60 11.07 -36.26
C PHE A 354 38.20 10.72 -37.69
N LYS A 355 38.53 9.50 -38.18
CA LYS A 355 38.26 9.07 -39.55
C LYS A 355 36.79 8.64 -39.77
N GLY A 356 36.03 8.35 -38.70
CA GLY A 356 34.64 7.93 -38.74
C GLY A 356 33.61 9.05 -38.50
N ARG A 357 33.99 10.31 -38.75
CA ARG A 357 33.10 11.48 -38.70
C ARG A 357 32.51 11.82 -40.03
#